data_56b02d6617a9cc79ecdafca956540171
#
_entry.id   56b02d6617a9cc79ecdafca956540171
#
_cell.length_a   1.000
_cell.length_b   1.000
_cell.length_c   1.000
_cell.angle_alpha   90.00
_cell.angle_beta   90.00
_cell.angle_gamma   90.00
#
_symmetry.space_group_name_H-M   'P 1'
#
loop_
_entity.id
_entity.type
_entity.pdbx_description
1 polymer ?
#
loop_
_entity_poly.entity_id
_entity_poly.type
_entity_poly.pdbx_seq_one_letter_code
_entity_poly.pdbx_strand_id
1 'polypeptide(L)'
;NNIKLKPVLGQAIEIDINDSEVDLLSLPKQFNIDGINIITKSRSKLVIGSTDEYSTKPEKKVFEKLTNFLDKKPSWLLKGKISKKWFGIRSRPVGEPSPIMKNLENGLIICTGFYKNGILLAPACSKWVANEIREYLS
;
A
#
# COMPACT_ATOMS: atom_id res chain seq x y z
N ASN A 1 -8.19 -22.20 17.10
CA ASN A 1 -8.30 -21.24 16.00
C ASN A 1 -6.96 -20.54 15.81
N ASN A 2 -6.13 -21.06 14.90
CA ASN A 2 -4.79 -20.49 14.64
C ASN A 2 -4.86 -19.54 13.44
N ILE A 3 -4.85 -18.22 13.70
CA ILE A 3 -4.79 -17.21 12.65
C ILE A 3 -3.36 -17.14 12.13
N LYS A 4 -3.18 -17.48 10.86
CA LYS A 4 -1.87 -17.42 10.20
C LYS A 4 -1.77 -16.19 9.32
N LEU A 5 -0.77 -15.35 9.60
CA LEU A 5 -0.43 -14.17 8.82
C LEU A 5 1.00 -14.29 8.31
N LYS A 6 1.24 -13.82 7.09
CA LYS A 6 2.59 -13.68 6.55
C LYS A 6 2.89 -12.20 6.25
N PRO A 7 4.12 -11.76 6.49
CA PRO A 7 4.53 -10.41 6.13
C PRO A 7 4.65 -10.27 4.61
N VAL A 8 4.20 -9.14 4.09
CA VAL A 8 4.48 -8.70 2.71
C VAL A 8 4.96 -7.26 2.80
N LEU A 9 6.25 -7.07 2.59
CA LEU A 9 6.86 -5.75 2.58
C LEU A 9 6.58 -5.04 1.26
N GLY A 10 6.38 -3.75 1.29
CA GLY A 10 6.28 -2.89 0.13
C GLY A 10 7.18 -1.68 0.28
N GLN A 11 8.04 -1.44 -0.71
CA GLN A 11 8.86 -0.23 -0.81
C GLN A 11 8.18 0.78 -1.73
N ALA A 12 8.32 2.06 -1.41
CA ALA A 12 7.85 3.17 -2.23
C ALA A 12 8.84 4.34 -2.19
N ILE A 13 8.74 5.20 -3.20
CA ILE A 13 9.55 6.41 -3.32
C ILE A 13 8.67 7.62 -3.59
N GLU A 14 9.10 8.77 -3.11
CA GLU A 14 8.59 10.07 -3.52
C GLU A 14 9.63 10.72 -4.43
N ILE A 15 9.18 11.30 -5.52
CA ILE A 15 10.01 11.93 -6.53
C ILE A 15 9.58 13.38 -6.68
N ASP A 16 10.54 14.28 -6.66
CA ASP A 16 10.37 15.69 -6.98
C ASP A 16 10.71 15.92 -8.45
N ILE A 17 9.77 16.45 -9.20
CA ILE A 17 9.91 16.82 -10.61
C ILE A 17 10.10 18.34 -10.66
N ASN A 18 11.30 18.78 -10.92
CA ASN A 18 11.64 20.20 -11.06
C ASN A 18 11.66 20.61 -12.54
N ASP A 19 10.61 20.28 -13.27
CA ASP A 19 10.45 20.66 -14.67
C ASP A 19 9.26 21.61 -14.80
N SER A 20 9.52 22.86 -15.17
CA SER A 20 8.49 23.88 -15.34
C SER A 20 7.54 23.62 -16.52
N GLU A 21 7.94 22.73 -17.44
CA GLU A 21 7.12 22.36 -18.61
C GLU A 21 6.09 21.27 -18.29
N VAL A 22 6.18 20.65 -17.10
CA VAL A 22 5.31 19.55 -16.71
C VAL A 22 4.36 19.98 -15.60
N ASP A 23 3.09 20.08 -15.89
CA ASP A 23 2.05 20.19 -14.86
C ASP A 23 1.55 18.79 -14.47
N LEU A 24 2.06 18.26 -13.36
CA LEU A 24 1.64 16.96 -12.85
C LEU A 24 0.15 16.91 -12.46
N LEU A 25 -0.51 18.05 -12.23
CA LEU A 25 -1.94 18.08 -11.93
C LEU A 25 -2.81 17.82 -13.16
N SER A 26 -2.24 17.91 -14.38
CA SER A 26 -2.91 17.49 -15.62
C SER A 26 -2.97 15.97 -15.75
N LEU A 27 -2.15 15.23 -15.00
CA LEU A 27 -2.17 13.77 -14.95
C LEU A 27 -3.30 13.26 -14.07
N PRO A 28 -3.78 12.01 -14.29
CA PRO A 28 -4.68 11.35 -13.35
C PRO A 28 -4.10 11.33 -11.94
N LYS A 29 -4.96 11.41 -10.92
CA LYS A 29 -4.53 11.34 -9.51
C LYS A 29 -3.81 10.05 -9.18
N GLN A 30 -4.21 8.96 -9.85
CA GLN A 30 -3.56 7.66 -9.77
C GLN A 30 -3.61 6.98 -11.13
N PHE A 31 -2.52 6.37 -11.52
CA PHE A 31 -2.42 5.54 -12.71
C PHE A 31 -1.40 4.43 -12.52
N ASN A 32 -1.43 3.43 -13.41
CA ASN A 32 -0.53 2.28 -13.35
C ASN A 32 0.26 2.18 -14.65
N ILE A 33 1.56 1.96 -14.53
CA ILE A 33 2.44 1.68 -15.65
C ILE A 33 3.23 0.41 -15.31
N ASP A 34 3.14 -0.62 -16.15
CA ASP A 34 3.86 -1.89 -16.01
C ASP A 34 3.71 -2.53 -14.61
N GLY A 35 2.50 -2.44 -14.01
CA GLY A 35 2.20 -2.99 -12.70
C GLY A 35 2.65 -2.12 -11.51
N ILE A 36 3.26 -0.96 -11.77
CA ILE A 36 3.67 -0.02 -10.73
C ILE A 36 2.65 1.11 -10.64
N ASN A 37 2.13 1.36 -9.45
CA ASN A 37 1.22 2.48 -9.20
C ASN A 37 1.99 3.79 -9.08
N ILE A 38 1.45 4.83 -9.68
CA ILE A 38 1.94 6.20 -9.60
C ILE A 38 0.81 7.06 -9.08
N ILE A 39 1.09 7.88 -8.08
CA ILE A 39 0.13 8.77 -7.44
C ILE A 39 0.64 10.21 -7.57
N THR A 40 -0.17 11.06 -8.18
CA THR A 40 0.10 12.50 -8.26
C THR A 40 -0.22 13.14 -6.91
N LYS A 41 0.83 13.56 -6.18
CA LYS A 41 0.69 14.15 -4.85
C LYS A 41 0.51 15.67 -4.90
N SER A 42 1.24 16.33 -5.78
CA SER A 42 1.19 17.79 -6.00
C SER A 42 1.66 18.15 -7.42
N ARG A 43 1.76 19.43 -7.73
CA ARG A 43 2.27 19.91 -9.03
C ARG A 43 3.68 19.42 -9.38
N SER A 44 4.48 19.12 -8.37
CA SER A 44 5.89 18.74 -8.54
C SER A 44 6.27 17.41 -7.89
N LYS A 45 5.29 16.66 -7.33
CA LYS A 45 5.58 15.44 -6.56
C LYS A 45 4.76 14.26 -7.00
N LEU A 46 5.45 13.14 -7.21
CA LEU A 46 4.86 11.83 -7.44
C LEU A 46 5.25 10.86 -6.34
N VAL A 47 4.35 9.93 -6.02
CA VAL A 47 4.65 8.73 -5.24
C VAL A 47 4.59 7.54 -6.17
N ILE A 48 5.63 6.73 -6.18
CA ILE A 48 5.76 5.53 -7.02
C ILE A 48 5.92 4.30 -6.13
N GLY A 49 5.13 3.30 -6.39
CA GLY A 49 5.12 2.06 -5.62
C GLY A 49 3.71 1.54 -5.41
N SER A 50 3.58 0.49 -4.67
CA SER A 50 4.62 -0.15 -3.87
C SER A 50 5.02 -1.49 -4.47
N THR A 51 6.21 -1.97 -4.08
CA THR A 51 6.65 -3.34 -4.37
C THR A 51 5.89 -4.37 -3.53
N ASP A 52 6.06 -5.63 -3.85
CA ASP A 52 5.57 -6.77 -3.07
C ASP A 52 6.73 -7.74 -2.80
N GLU A 53 7.14 -7.83 -1.54
CA GLU A 53 8.26 -8.65 -1.10
C GLU A 53 7.81 -9.57 0.04
N TYR A 54 8.02 -10.87 -0.11
CA TYR A 54 7.73 -11.84 0.98
C TYR A 54 8.89 -11.85 1.99
N SER A 55 9.16 -10.70 2.57
CA SER A 55 10.27 -10.43 3.48
C SER A 55 9.84 -9.46 4.58
N THR A 56 10.60 -9.40 5.66
CA THR A 56 10.48 -8.38 6.72
C THR A 56 11.54 -7.29 6.60
N LYS A 57 12.50 -7.46 5.69
CA LYS A 57 13.56 -6.48 5.43
C LYS A 57 13.53 -6.07 3.95
N PRO A 58 13.70 -4.78 3.63
CA PRO A 58 13.69 -4.30 2.25
C PRO A 58 14.88 -4.88 1.47
N GLU A 59 14.58 -5.38 0.28
CA GLU A 59 15.59 -5.94 -0.62
C GLU A 59 16.06 -4.88 -1.61
N LYS A 60 17.38 -4.71 -1.72
CA LYS A 60 17.98 -3.73 -2.64
C LYS A 60 17.58 -3.99 -4.10
N LYS A 61 17.62 -5.25 -4.55
CA LYS A 61 17.21 -5.63 -5.90
C LYS A 61 15.78 -5.26 -6.25
N VAL A 62 14.88 -5.33 -5.26
CA VAL A 62 13.47 -4.97 -5.46
C VAL A 62 13.30 -3.45 -5.48
N PHE A 63 14.08 -2.74 -4.66
CA PHE A 63 14.14 -1.28 -4.73
C PHE A 63 14.66 -0.79 -6.10
N GLU A 64 15.68 -1.45 -6.65
CA GLU A 64 16.22 -1.15 -7.98
C GLU A 64 15.17 -1.26 -9.10
N LYS A 65 14.13 -2.08 -8.93
CA LYS A 65 13.00 -2.12 -9.88
C LYS A 65 12.24 -0.78 -9.94
N LEU A 66 12.10 -0.09 -8.80
CA LEU A 66 11.46 1.23 -8.78
C LEU A 66 12.35 2.29 -9.43
N THR A 67 13.65 2.23 -9.22
CA THR A 67 14.59 3.18 -9.85
C THR A 67 14.78 2.91 -11.35
N ASN A 68 14.95 1.66 -11.74
CA ASN A 68 15.05 1.27 -13.15
C ASN A 68 13.77 1.56 -13.94
N PHE A 69 12.62 1.58 -13.27
CA PHE A 69 11.38 2.03 -13.87
C PHE A 69 11.47 3.51 -14.31
N LEU A 70 12.17 4.36 -13.55
CA LEU A 70 12.37 5.76 -13.90
C LEU A 70 13.18 5.92 -15.20
N ASP A 71 14.18 5.07 -15.39
CA ASP A 71 15.08 5.13 -16.55
C ASP A 71 14.40 4.80 -17.89
N LYS A 72 13.20 4.21 -17.85
CA LYS A 72 12.48 3.74 -19.04
C LYS A 72 11.24 4.54 -19.40
N LYS A 73 10.97 5.65 -18.71
CA LYS A 73 9.67 6.36 -18.79
C LYS A 73 9.82 7.79 -19.33
N PRO A 74 8.72 8.53 -19.48
CA PRO A 74 8.75 9.81 -20.16
C PRO A 74 9.92 10.69 -19.74
N SER A 75 10.50 11.44 -20.67
CA SER A 75 11.71 12.23 -20.45
C SER A 75 11.62 13.18 -19.25
N TRP A 76 10.42 13.70 -18.95
CA TRP A 76 10.19 14.52 -17.78
C TRP A 76 10.35 13.77 -16.46
N LEU A 77 10.08 12.45 -16.43
CA LEU A 77 10.25 11.63 -15.24
C LEU A 77 11.73 11.31 -14.96
N LEU A 78 12.56 11.24 -16.02
CA LEU A 78 14.02 11.08 -15.89
C LEU A 78 14.69 12.25 -15.16
N LYS A 79 14.10 13.44 -15.21
CA LYS A 79 14.59 14.64 -14.51
C LYS A 79 14.23 14.62 -13.01
N GLY A 80 13.42 13.67 -12.59
CA GLY A 80 12.96 13.56 -11.22
C GLY A 80 14.06 13.15 -10.24
N LYS A 81 14.05 13.73 -9.05
CA LYS A 81 14.96 13.37 -7.95
C LYS A 81 14.18 12.63 -6.85
N ILE A 82 14.70 11.50 -6.40
CA ILE A 82 14.12 10.79 -5.26
C ILE A 82 14.33 11.64 -4.01
N SER A 83 13.22 12.14 -3.44
CA SER A 83 13.22 12.95 -2.23
C SER A 83 12.96 12.14 -0.97
N LYS A 84 12.21 11.02 -1.08
CA LYS A 84 11.93 10.14 0.05
C LYS A 84 11.92 8.68 -0.38
N LYS A 85 12.29 7.81 0.57
CA LYS A 85 12.20 6.36 0.47
C LYS A 85 11.58 5.84 1.76
N TRP A 86 10.64 4.91 1.64
CA TRP A 86 10.09 4.22 2.81
C TRP A 86 9.64 2.82 2.44
N PHE A 87 9.39 2.03 3.47
CA PHE A 87 8.73 0.73 3.33
C PHE A 87 7.73 0.53 4.45
N GLY A 88 6.83 -0.41 4.24
CA GLY A 88 5.87 -0.87 5.23
C GLY A 88 5.63 -2.36 5.09
N ILE A 89 5.31 -3.02 6.20
CA ILE A 89 4.99 -4.44 6.21
C ILE A 89 3.47 -4.58 6.34
N ARG A 90 2.87 -5.34 5.42
CA ARG A 90 1.45 -5.66 5.39
C ARG A 90 1.24 -7.07 5.89
N SER A 91 0.22 -7.27 6.70
CA SER A 91 -0.18 -8.61 7.16
C SER A 91 -1.12 -9.25 6.14
N ARG A 92 -0.66 -10.33 5.49
CA ARG A 92 -1.46 -11.10 4.54
C ARG A 92 -1.94 -12.40 5.18
N PRO A 93 -3.26 -12.69 5.19
CA PRO A 93 -3.79 -13.98 5.61
C PRO A 93 -3.22 -15.15 4.81
N VAL A 94 -3.06 -16.30 5.47
CA VAL A 94 -2.65 -17.56 4.84
C VAL A 94 -3.76 -18.59 5.01
N GLY A 95 -4.31 -19.05 3.88
CA GLY A 95 -5.39 -20.03 3.88
C GLY A 95 -6.78 -19.46 4.18
N GLU A 96 -6.91 -18.15 4.36
CA GLU A 96 -8.18 -17.46 4.60
C GLU A 96 -8.30 -16.21 3.73
N PRO A 97 -9.53 -15.74 3.44
CA PRO A 97 -9.74 -14.44 2.76
C PRO A 97 -9.21 -13.26 3.58
N SER A 98 -8.95 -12.15 2.90
CA SER A 98 -8.60 -10.86 3.51
C SER A 98 -9.82 -9.93 3.45
N PRO A 99 -10.20 -9.25 4.55
CA PRO A 99 -9.64 -9.34 5.91
C PRO A 99 -10.11 -10.57 6.67
N ILE A 100 -9.41 -10.94 7.74
CA ILE A 100 -9.89 -11.91 8.72
C ILE A 100 -10.78 -11.19 9.73
N MET A 101 -12.02 -11.63 9.83
CA MET A 101 -13.02 -11.09 10.75
C MET A 101 -13.62 -12.26 11.53
N LYS A 102 -13.36 -12.34 12.83
CA LYS A 102 -13.80 -13.44 13.69
C LYS A 102 -14.28 -12.91 15.03
N ASN A 103 -15.43 -13.40 15.45
CA ASN A 103 -15.87 -13.34 16.83
C ASN A 103 -15.50 -14.68 17.47
N LEU A 104 -14.66 -14.65 18.49
CA LEU A 104 -14.18 -15.80 19.21
C LEU A 104 -14.90 -15.89 20.56
N GLU A 105 -14.80 -17.06 21.19
CA GLU A 105 -15.34 -17.27 22.54
C GLU A 105 -14.81 -16.21 23.53
N ASN A 106 -15.59 -15.91 24.54
CA ASN A 106 -15.26 -14.93 25.60
C ASN A 106 -15.19 -13.46 25.15
N GLY A 107 -15.92 -13.09 24.09
CA GLY A 107 -16.03 -11.69 23.65
C GLY A 107 -14.78 -11.15 22.97
N LEU A 108 -13.86 -12.01 22.53
CA LEU A 108 -12.71 -11.59 21.73
C LEU A 108 -13.09 -11.42 20.26
N ILE A 109 -13.12 -10.19 19.79
CA ILE A 109 -13.36 -9.85 18.38
C ILE A 109 -12.02 -9.58 17.70
N ILE A 110 -11.75 -10.27 16.59
CA ILE A 110 -10.54 -10.09 15.79
C ILE A 110 -10.91 -9.52 14.42
N CYS A 111 -10.27 -8.42 14.05
CA CYS A 111 -10.36 -7.83 12.72
C CYS A 111 -8.94 -7.45 12.26
N THR A 112 -8.37 -8.24 11.34
CA THR A 112 -6.97 -8.14 10.94
C THR A 112 -6.71 -8.65 9.52
N GLY A 113 -5.46 -8.61 9.07
CA GLY A 113 -5.08 -9.19 7.78
C GLY A 113 -5.60 -8.43 6.57
N PHE A 114 -5.72 -7.12 6.65
CA PHE A 114 -6.25 -6.26 5.58
C PHE A 114 -5.38 -6.23 4.31
N TYR A 115 -4.13 -6.58 4.43
CA TYR A 115 -3.15 -6.59 3.33
C TYR A 115 -3.07 -5.23 2.62
N LYS A 116 -3.58 -5.13 1.39
CA LYS A 116 -3.53 -3.88 0.57
C LYS A 116 -4.77 -3.01 0.73
N ASN A 117 -5.84 -3.51 1.34
CA ASN A 117 -7.16 -2.89 1.30
C ASN A 117 -7.59 -2.25 2.63
N GLY A 118 -6.64 -1.99 3.55
CA GLY A 118 -6.96 -1.50 4.90
C GLY A 118 -7.82 -0.24 4.91
N ILE A 119 -7.43 0.79 4.16
CA ILE A 119 -8.17 2.06 4.10
C ILE A 119 -9.56 1.85 3.48
N LEU A 120 -9.65 1.10 2.39
CA LEU A 120 -10.90 0.86 1.68
C LEU A 120 -11.90 0.08 2.54
N LEU A 121 -11.44 -0.93 3.27
CA LEU A 121 -12.29 -1.84 4.04
C LEU A 121 -12.57 -1.35 5.47
N ALA A 122 -11.79 -0.41 5.99
CA ALA A 122 -11.91 0.07 7.36
C ALA A 122 -13.35 0.48 7.76
N PRO A 123 -14.13 1.23 6.96
CA PRO A 123 -15.49 1.61 7.33
C PRO A 123 -16.43 0.41 7.50
N ALA A 124 -16.37 -0.56 6.58
CA ALA A 124 -17.22 -1.76 6.65
C ALA A 124 -16.82 -2.66 7.83
N CYS A 125 -15.54 -2.84 8.05
CA CYS A 125 -15.02 -3.64 9.16
C CYS A 125 -15.32 -2.99 10.52
N SER A 126 -15.24 -1.67 10.63
CA SER A 126 -15.61 -0.96 11.86
C SER A 126 -17.10 -1.13 12.20
N LYS A 127 -17.96 -1.09 11.17
CA LYS A 127 -19.40 -1.32 11.36
C LYS A 127 -19.68 -2.75 11.83
N TRP A 128 -19.01 -3.73 11.25
CA TRP A 128 -19.14 -5.12 11.69
C TRP A 128 -18.70 -5.29 13.14
N VAL A 129 -17.50 -4.81 13.52
CA VAL A 129 -17.01 -4.88 14.91
C VAL A 129 -17.99 -4.24 15.88
N ALA A 130 -18.56 -3.09 15.54
CA ALA A 130 -19.53 -2.40 16.39
C ALA A 130 -20.83 -3.20 16.59
N ASN A 131 -21.26 -3.93 15.56
CA ASN A 131 -22.45 -4.80 15.68
C ASN A 131 -22.15 -6.02 16.58
N GLU A 132 -21.01 -6.69 16.38
CA GLU A 132 -20.60 -7.81 17.24
C GLU A 132 -20.51 -7.41 18.71
N ILE A 133 -20.00 -6.21 19.01
CA ILE A 133 -19.96 -5.68 20.38
C ILE A 133 -21.37 -5.47 20.94
N ARG A 134 -22.30 -4.91 20.16
CA ARG A 134 -23.68 -4.70 20.61
C ARG A 134 -24.39 -6.02 20.91
N GLU A 135 -24.23 -7.01 20.03
CA GLU A 135 -24.82 -8.34 20.23
C GLU A 135 -24.26 -9.03 21.47
N TYR A 136 -22.99 -8.82 21.78
CA TYR A 136 -22.36 -9.39 22.99
C TYR A 136 -22.85 -8.71 24.28
N LEU A 137 -23.26 -7.43 24.24
CA LEU A 137 -23.70 -6.66 25.38
C LEU A 137 -25.23 -6.70 25.61
N SER A 138 -26.00 -7.25 24.67
CA SER A 138 -27.46 -7.42 24.76
C SER A 138 -27.85 -8.72 25.44
#